data_fc96f7466448a2ca9e46300b040e74a6
#
_entry.id   fc96f7466448a2ca9e46300b040e74a6
#
_cell.length_a   1.000
_cell.length_b   1.000
_cell.length_c   1.000
_cell.angle_alpha   90.00
_cell.angle_beta   90.00
_cell.angle_gamma   90.00
#
_symmetry.space_group_name_H-M   'P 1'
#
loop_
_entity.id
_entity.type
_entity.pdbx_description
1 polymer ?
#
loop_
_entity_poly.entity_id
_entity_poly.type
_entity_poly.pdbx_seq_one_letter_code
_entity_poly.pdbx_strand_id
1 'polypeptide(L)'
;MAGPQCCSNPPDLSASSGGGREEHIGGLRSYVSGSADSKIAVLLVSDVFGYEAPKLRKLADKVAGFGFYAVVPDFLQGDYVEWGVTPIEEWLKKHGPDQAFEHAKPIIDALKSKGITKVGAVGFCWGAKVVVELAKYAYINSAVLCHPSFVTKEDIEGIVVFSASFVVTTINSYGDQYIFLHAWYYLSLLWMSFSI
;
A
#
# COMPACT_ATOMS: atom_id res chain seq x y z
N MET A 1 -16.71 -6.81 -1.55
CA MET A 1 -16.17 -8.20 -1.49
C MET A 1 -14.99 -8.28 -2.43
N ALA A 2 -13.88 -8.94 -2.02
CA ALA A 2 -12.77 -9.23 -2.92
C ALA A 2 -13.29 -10.13 -4.05
N GLY A 3 -13.11 -9.74 -5.30
CA GLY A 3 -13.49 -10.57 -6.44
C GLY A 3 -12.55 -11.78 -6.58
N PRO A 4 -12.97 -12.84 -7.30
CA PRO A 4 -12.14 -14.03 -7.52
C PRO A 4 -10.76 -13.72 -8.12
N GLN A 5 -10.65 -12.60 -8.84
CA GLN A 5 -9.42 -12.15 -9.49
C GLN A 5 -8.38 -11.57 -8.52
N CYS A 6 -8.80 -11.12 -7.34
CA CYS A 6 -7.89 -10.52 -6.36
C CYS A 6 -6.77 -11.49 -5.95
N CYS A 7 -7.07 -12.77 -5.90
CA CYS A 7 -6.15 -13.82 -5.49
C CYS A 7 -5.76 -14.79 -6.63
N SER A 8 -6.12 -14.51 -7.88
CA SER A 8 -5.90 -15.42 -9.00
C SER A 8 -4.47 -15.48 -9.55
N ASN A 9 -3.60 -14.59 -9.07
CA ASN A 9 -2.22 -14.50 -9.53
C ASN A 9 -1.24 -14.40 -8.34
N PRO A 10 -1.03 -15.49 -7.60
CA PRO A 10 -0.13 -15.50 -6.45
C PRO A 10 1.31 -15.14 -6.86
N PRO A 11 2.11 -14.54 -5.96
CA PRO A 11 3.48 -14.18 -6.26
C PRO A 11 4.36 -15.42 -6.45
N ASP A 12 5.27 -15.36 -7.43
CA ASP A 12 6.37 -16.30 -7.54
C ASP A 12 7.48 -15.89 -6.56
N LEU A 13 7.51 -16.52 -5.42
CA LEU A 13 8.49 -16.25 -4.35
C LEU A 13 9.90 -16.75 -4.69
N SER A 14 10.08 -17.56 -5.73
CA SER A 14 11.40 -18.00 -6.21
C SER A 14 12.15 -16.89 -6.96
N ALA A 15 11.45 -15.86 -7.43
CA ALA A 15 12.06 -14.74 -8.11
C ALA A 15 12.88 -13.85 -7.14
N SER A 16 13.94 -13.21 -7.65
CA SER A 16 14.76 -12.28 -6.85
C SER A 16 13.92 -11.14 -6.27
N SER A 17 14.08 -10.88 -4.98
CA SER A 17 13.28 -9.93 -4.21
C SER A 17 13.97 -8.57 -4.07
N GLY A 18 14.07 -7.78 -5.14
CA GLY A 18 14.53 -6.39 -5.03
C GLY A 18 15.95 -6.17 -4.51
N GLY A 19 16.43 -4.92 -4.52
CA GLY A 19 17.77 -4.50 -4.11
C GLY A 19 17.82 -3.71 -2.79
N GLY A 20 16.69 -3.56 -2.10
CA GLY A 20 16.61 -2.90 -0.80
C GLY A 20 17.10 -3.79 0.35
N ARG A 21 16.75 -3.42 1.57
CA ARG A 21 17.15 -4.14 2.80
C ARG A 21 15.98 -4.32 3.75
N GLU A 22 16.14 -5.18 4.73
CA GLU A 22 15.15 -5.33 5.79
C GLU A 22 15.54 -4.49 7.03
N GLU A 23 14.56 -3.83 7.59
CA GLU A 23 14.66 -3.06 8.84
C GLU A 23 13.43 -3.34 9.73
N HIS A 24 13.53 -3.03 11.02
CA HIS A 24 12.37 -2.93 11.90
C HIS A 24 11.96 -1.46 12.02
N ILE A 25 10.72 -1.15 11.63
CA ILE A 25 10.16 0.20 11.69
C ILE A 25 8.84 0.13 12.44
N GLY A 26 8.72 0.92 13.51
CA GLY A 26 7.49 0.96 14.32
C GLY A 26 7.07 -0.40 14.90
N GLY A 27 8.04 -1.29 15.14
CA GLY A 27 7.80 -2.63 15.68
C GLY A 27 7.59 -3.74 14.66
N LEU A 28 7.45 -3.43 13.37
CA LEU A 28 7.28 -4.43 12.31
C LEU A 28 8.54 -4.59 11.45
N ARG A 29 8.81 -5.84 11.03
CA ARG A 29 9.74 -6.10 9.94
C ARG A 29 9.24 -5.37 8.70
N SER A 30 10.16 -4.77 7.98
CA SER A 30 9.83 -3.99 6.80
C SER A 30 10.93 -4.12 5.75
N TYR A 31 10.56 -4.30 4.49
CA TYR A 31 11.51 -4.09 3.41
C TYR A 31 11.58 -2.60 3.12
N VAL A 32 12.79 -2.06 3.04
CA VAL A 32 13.02 -0.65 2.78
C VAL A 32 13.96 -0.46 1.59
N SER A 33 13.70 0.60 0.83
CA SER A 33 14.52 0.99 -0.31
C SER A 33 14.59 2.51 -0.40
N GLY A 34 15.71 3.02 -0.91
CA GLY A 34 15.97 4.46 -1.04
C GLY A 34 16.79 5.05 0.12
N SER A 35 17.03 6.36 0.02
CA SER A 35 17.84 7.09 1.00
C SER A 35 17.05 7.38 2.27
N ALA A 36 17.67 7.11 3.42
CA ALA A 36 17.15 7.50 4.73
C ALA A 36 17.09 9.03 4.92
N ASP A 37 17.81 9.80 4.10
CA ASP A 37 17.80 11.27 4.12
C ASP A 37 16.61 11.88 3.38
N SER A 38 15.82 11.06 2.66
CA SER A 38 14.59 11.51 1.99
C SER A 38 13.64 12.15 3.00
N LYS A 39 12.98 13.22 2.59
CA LYS A 39 11.96 13.90 3.41
C LYS A 39 10.54 13.37 3.16
N ILE A 40 10.40 12.49 2.18
CA ILE A 40 9.11 11.90 1.79
C ILE A 40 9.25 10.38 1.82
N ALA A 41 8.37 9.73 2.56
CA ALA A 41 8.23 8.27 2.54
C ALA A 41 7.00 7.84 1.74
N VAL A 42 7.09 6.65 1.14
CA VAL A 42 5.95 5.95 0.55
C VAL A 42 5.81 4.60 1.25
N LEU A 43 4.67 4.42 1.90
CA LEU A 43 4.28 3.17 2.54
C LEU A 43 3.56 2.29 1.49
N LEU A 44 4.08 1.11 1.20
CA LEU A 44 3.43 0.14 0.32
C LEU A 44 2.80 -0.96 1.18
N VAL A 45 1.48 -1.02 1.18
CA VAL A 45 0.71 -2.01 1.96
C VAL A 45 0.34 -3.17 1.04
N SER A 46 0.86 -4.35 1.33
CA SER A 46 0.70 -5.55 0.51
C SER A 46 -0.76 -5.99 0.39
N ASP A 47 -1.00 -6.87 -0.54
CA ASP A 47 -2.17 -7.75 -0.55
C ASP A 47 -2.04 -8.88 0.50
N VAL A 48 -2.89 -9.88 0.40
CA VAL A 48 -2.92 -11.04 1.32
C VAL A 48 -1.70 -11.97 1.19
N PHE A 49 -0.88 -11.79 0.15
CA PHE A 49 0.35 -12.58 -0.06
C PHE A 49 1.58 -12.02 0.67
N GLY A 50 1.43 -10.87 1.31
CA GLY A 50 2.43 -10.33 2.23
C GLY A 50 3.52 -9.49 1.57
N TYR A 51 4.39 -8.96 2.43
CA TYR A 51 5.44 -8.00 2.07
C TYR A 51 6.64 -8.64 1.35
N GLU A 52 6.75 -9.97 1.35
CA GLU A 52 7.84 -10.70 0.71
C GLU A 52 7.65 -10.87 -0.80
N ALA A 53 6.48 -10.56 -1.33
CA ALA A 53 6.17 -10.65 -2.75
C ALA A 53 7.22 -9.92 -3.61
N PRO A 54 7.98 -10.60 -4.49
CA PRO A 54 9.10 -9.98 -5.20
C PRO A 54 8.69 -8.82 -6.10
N LYS A 55 7.50 -8.87 -6.69
CA LYS A 55 6.98 -7.75 -7.52
C LYS A 55 6.73 -6.51 -6.68
N LEU A 56 6.23 -6.66 -5.45
CA LEU A 56 5.99 -5.56 -4.52
C LEU A 56 7.32 -4.92 -4.08
N ARG A 57 8.32 -5.72 -3.75
CA ARG A 57 9.66 -5.24 -3.39
C ARG A 57 10.33 -4.52 -4.55
N LYS A 58 10.24 -5.05 -5.78
CA LYS A 58 10.73 -4.36 -6.99
C LYS A 58 10.00 -3.05 -7.28
N LEU A 59 8.70 -2.99 -6.97
CA LEU A 59 7.96 -1.73 -7.05
C LEU A 59 8.46 -0.71 -6.03
N ALA A 60 8.73 -1.15 -4.80
CA ALA A 60 9.33 -0.28 -3.78
C ALA A 60 10.70 0.28 -4.25
N ASP A 61 11.53 -0.55 -4.90
CA ASP A 61 12.80 -0.09 -5.47
C ASP A 61 12.60 0.95 -6.58
N LYS A 62 11.60 0.76 -7.44
CA LYS A 62 11.26 1.76 -8.45
C LYS A 62 10.80 3.08 -7.83
N VAL A 63 9.94 3.02 -6.81
CA VAL A 63 9.50 4.20 -6.06
C VAL A 63 10.71 4.90 -5.43
N ALA A 64 11.62 4.14 -4.84
CA ALA A 64 12.86 4.66 -4.27
C ALA A 64 13.76 5.33 -5.32
N GLY A 65 13.79 4.81 -6.54
CA GLY A 65 14.51 5.42 -7.67
C GLY A 65 14.06 6.84 -8.04
N PHE A 66 12.85 7.23 -7.62
CA PHE A 66 12.35 8.61 -7.75
C PHE A 66 12.70 9.52 -6.53
N GLY A 67 13.56 9.06 -5.63
CA GLY A 67 14.03 9.85 -4.48
C GLY A 67 13.17 9.71 -3.22
N PHE A 68 12.19 8.80 -3.20
CA PHE A 68 11.39 8.51 -2.01
C PHE A 68 12.08 7.47 -1.10
N TYR A 69 11.74 7.50 0.19
CA TYR A 69 12.03 6.40 1.09
C TYR A 69 10.85 5.43 1.07
N ALA A 70 11.01 4.32 0.36
CA ALA A 70 9.97 3.31 0.20
C ALA A 70 10.01 2.29 1.34
N VAL A 71 8.86 1.99 1.94
CA VAL A 71 8.72 1.07 3.08
C VAL A 71 7.59 0.10 2.81
N VAL A 72 7.87 -1.19 2.93
CA VAL A 72 6.90 -2.29 2.79
C VAL A 72 6.85 -3.08 4.10
N PRO A 73 5.98 -2.73 5.04
CA PRO A 73 5.89 -3.44 6.32
C PRO A 73 5.22 -4.80 6.21
N ASP A 74 5.63 -5.70 7.08
CA ASP A 74 4.99 -6.99 7.29
C ASP A 74 3.77 -6.85 8.21
N PHE A 75 2.66 -6.32 7.68
CA PHE A 75 1.42 -6.19 8.44
C PHE A 75 0.79 -7.54 8.82
N LEU A 76 1.15 -8.59 8.11
CA LEU A 76 0.59 -9.94 8.31
C LEU A 76 1.47 -10.81 9.21
N GLN A 77 2.65 -10.30 9.61
CA GLN A 77 3.57 -10.94 10.54
C GLN A 77 3.92 -12.39 10.19
N GLY A 78 4.08 -12.65 8.87
CA GLY A 78 4.45 -13.96 8.34
C GLY A 78 3.27 -14.92 8.10
N ASP A 79 2.04 -14.57 8.48
CA ASP A 79 0.85 -15.40 8.24
C ASP A 79 0.16 -14.97 6.94
N TYR A 80 0.77 -15.31 5.81
CA TYR A 80 0.27 -14.98 4.47
C TYR A 80 -0.70 -16.03 3.95
N VAL A 81 -1.56 -15.61 3.02
CA VAL A 81 -2.42 -16.53 2.28
C VAL A 81 -1.56 -17.39 1.34
N GLU A 82 -1.63 -18.70 1.52
CA GLU A 82 -1.12 -19.67 0.57
C GLU A 82 -2.24 -20.06 -0.39
N TRP A 83 -2.03 -19.78 -1.69
CA TRP A 83 -3.05 -20.00 -2.70
C TRP A 83 -3.47 -21.46 -2.81
N GLY A 84 -4.78 -21.69 -2.77
CA GLY A 84 -5.35 -23.05 -2.82
C GLY A 84 -5.24 -23.86 -1.52
N VAL A 85 -4.62 -23.32 -0.48
CA VAL A 85 -4.43 -23.98 0.82
C VAL A 85 -5.15 -23.22 1.93
N THR A 86 -4.95 -21.92 2.02
CA THR A 86 -5.50 -21.10 3.11
C THR A 86 -6.98 -20.81 2.91
N PRO A 87 -7.87 -21.16 3.85
CA PRO A 87 -9.29 -20.77 3.83
C PRO A 87 -9.41 -19.25 4.06
N ILE A 88 -9.56 -18.49 2.98
CA ILE A 88 -9.50 -17.02 3.00
C ILE A 88 -10.49 -16.38 3.98
N GLU A 89 -11.69 -16.92 4.11
CA GLU A 89 -12.71 -16.38 5.02
C GLU A 89 -12.31 -16.50 6.49
N GLU A 90 -11.66 -17.61 6.87
CA GLU A 90 -11.18 -17.81 8.25
C GLU A 90 -9.92 -16.99 8.51
N TRP A 91 -9.04 -16.88 7.51
CA TRP A 91 -7.85 -16.05 7.59
C TRP A 91 -8.21 -14.57 7.80
N LEU A 92 -9.20 -14.05 7.07
CA LEU A 92 -9.68 -12.68 7.20
C LEU A 92 -10.24 -12.36 8.60
N LYS A 93 -10.79 -13.34 9.32
CA LYS A 93 -11.24 -13.14 10.72
C LYS A 93 -10.09 -12.82 11.67
N LYS A 94 -8.87 -13.30 11.35
CA LYS A 94 -7.66 -13.07 12.15
C LYS A 94 -6.87 -11.87 11.66
N HIS A 95 -6.99 -11.54 10.37
CA HIS A 95 -6.21 -10.50 9.69
C HIS A 95 -7.11 -9.39 9.15
N GLY A 96 -7.89 -8.78 10.06
CA GLY A 96 -8.72 -7.63 9.71
C GLY A 96 -7.86 -6.40 9.36
N PRO A 97 -8.26 -5.60 8.35
CA PRO A 97 -7.57 -4.35 8.01
C PRO A 97 -7.46 -3.37 9.18
N ASP A 98 -8.37 -3.45 10.16
CA ASP A 98 -8.37 -2.60 11.35
C ASP A 98 -7.12 -2.82 12.23
N GLN A 99 -6.65 -4.07 12.35
CA GLN A 99 -5.42 -4.35 13.10
C GLN A 99 -4.20 -3.76 12.39
N ALA A 100 -4.14 -3.89 11.06
CA ALA A 100 -3.07 -3.31 10.28
C ALA A 100 -3.08 -1.78 10.31
N PHE A 101 -4.25 -1.15 10.37
CA PHE A 101 -4.38 0.29 10.59
C PHE A 101 -3.75 0.70 11.92
N GLU A 102 -4.02 -0.04 13.01
CA GLU A 102 -3.38 0.24 14.31
C GLU A 102 -1.86 0.05 14.26
N HIS A 103 -1.37 -0.99 13.58
CA HIS A 103 0.06 -1.23 13.39
C HIS A 103 0.75 -0.19 12.49
N ALA A 104 0.02 0.46 11.61
CA ALA A 104 0.57 1.49 10.73
C ALA A 104 0.92 2.79 11.47
N LYS A 105 0.21 3.11 12.55
CA LYS A 105 0.44 4.35 13.33
C LYS A 105 1.86 4.44 13.87
N PRO A 106 2.39 3.45 14.63
CA PRO A 106 3.76 3.50 15.13
C PRO A 106 4.81 3.50 14.00
N ILE A 107 4.51 2.91 12.82
CA ILE A 107 5.39 3.00 11.66
C ILE A 107 5.50 4.44 11.18
N ILE A 108 4.35 5.12 11.01
CA ILE A 108 4.32 6.52 10.57
C ILE A 108 5.02 7.42 11.57
N ASP A 109 4.85 7.19 12.86
CA ASP A 109 5.53 7.95 13.91
C ASP A 109 7.04 7.71 13.90
N ALA A 110 7.49 6.47 13.68
CA ALA A 110 8.90 6.14 13.52
C ALA A 110 9.51 6.81 12.27
N LEU A 111 8.76 6.87 11.16
CA LEU A 111 9.20 7.59 9.96
C LEU A 111 9.33 9.09 10.22
N LYS A 112 8.35 9.70 10.87
CA LYS A 112 8.43 11.13 11.27
C LYS A 112 9.61 11.40 12.20
N SER A 113 9.90 10.50 13.14
CA SER A 113 11.06 10.61 14.05
C SER A 113 12.40 10.49 13.29
N LYS A 114 12.44 9.80 12.16
CA LYS A 114 13.61 9.78 11.25
C LYS A 114 13.74 11.06 10.39
N GLY A 115 12.84 12.03 10.53
CA GLY A 115 12.88 13.31 9.81
C GLY A 115 12.10 13.30 8.48
N ILE A 116 11.26 12.29 8.24
CA ILE A 116 10.27 12.28 7.16
C ILE A 116 9.20 13.33 7.47
N THR A 117 8.92 14.21 6.52
CA THR A 117 7.93 15.29 6.69
C THR A 117 6.60 15.00 6.03
N LYS A 118 6.59 14.11 5.03
CA LYS A 118 5.38 13.69 4.31
C LYS A 118 5.39 12.18 4.11
N VAL A 119 4.22 11.56 4.26
CA VAL A 119 4.03 10.13 4.03
C VAL A 119 2.92 9.95 3.02
N GLY A 120 3.22 9.34 1.87
CA GLY A 120 2.23 8.78 0.96
C GLY A 120 2.03 7.29 1.25
N ALA A 121 0.91 6.73 0.81
CA ALA A 121 0.70 5.28 0.89
C ALA A 121 0.07 4.72 -0.39
N VAL A 122 0.46 3.49 -0.73
CA VAL A 122 -0.10 2.70 -1.83
C VAL A 122 -0.60 1.40 -1.24
N GLY A 123 -1.86 1.06 -1.45
CA GLY A 123 -2.48 -0.17 -0.95
C GLY A 123 -2.95 -1.08 -2.08
N PHE A 124 -2.67 -2.37 -1.93
CA PHE A 124 -3.04 -3.40 -2.90
C PHE A 124 -4.10 -4.31 -2.30
N CYS A 125 -5.21 -4.54 -3.00
CA CYS A 125 -6.27 -5.45 -2.58
C CYS A 125 -6.73 -5.20 -1.13
N TRP A 126 -6.42 -6.12 -0.22
CA TRP A 126 -6.64 -6.00 1.22
C TRP A 126 -5.97 -4.75 1.82
N GLY A 127 -4.73 -4.46 1.43
CA GLY A 127 -3.98 -3.30 1.91
C GLY A 127 -4.57 -1.96 1.49
N ALA A 128 -5.39 -1.92 0.45
CA ALA A 128 -6.08 -0.71 0.04
C ALA A 128 -7.06 -0.21 1.13
N LYS A 129 -7.71 -1.12 1.86
CA LYS A 129 -8.58 -0.73 2.99
C LYS A 129 -7.78 -0.07 4.12
N VAL A 130 -6.59 -0.58 4.43
CA VAL A 130 -5.69 0.05 5.42
C VAL A 130 -5.32 1.47 5.00
N VAL A 131 -4.97 1.66 3.73
CA VAL A 131 -4.60 2.99 3.18
C VAL A 131 -5.78 3.97 3.24
N VAL A 132 -6.99 3.50 2.95
CA VAL A 132 -8.20 4.34 3.08
C VAL A 132 -8.39 4.80 4.52
N GLU A 133 -8.28 3.91 5.49
CA GLU A 133 -8.42 4.28 6.90
C GLU A 133 -7.33 5.30 7.31
N LEU A 134 -6.08 5.10 6.87
CA LEU A 134 -5.01 6.07 7.11
C LEU A 134 -5.32 7.45 6.51
N ALA A 135 -5.94 7.50 5.34
CA ALA A 135 -6.35 8.75 4.69
C ALA A 135 -7.53 9.43 5.40
N LYS A 136 -8.55 8.66 5.82
CA LYS A 136 -9.71 9.17 6.56
C LYS A 136 -9.30 9.88 7.83
N TYR A 137 -8.32 9.34 8.53
CA TYR A 137 -7.82 9.91 9.79
C TYR A 137 -6.60 10.82 9.63
N ALA A 138 -6.28 11.23 8.40
CA ALA A 138 -5.19 12.17 8.08
C ALA A 138 -3.79 11.75 8.59
N TYR A 139 -3.52 10.45 8.70
CA TYR A 139 -2.19 9.93 9.03
C TYR A 139 -1.21 10.10 7.87
N ILE A 140 -1.71 10.11 6.63
CA ILE A 140 -0.93 10.19 5.39
C ILE A 140 -1.33 11.43 4.57
N ASN A 141 -0.43 11.85 3.67
CA ASN A 141 -0.61 13.04 2.83
C ASN A 141 -1.14 12.71 1.43
N SER A 142 -0.97 11.48 0.98
CA SER A 142 -1.48 11.01 -0.31
C SER A 142 -1.78 9.52 -0.26
N ALA A 143 -2.75 9.08 -1.05
CA ALA A 143 -3.18 7.69 -1.10
C ALA A 143 -3.34 7.22 -2.54
N VAL A 144 -2.89 6.01 -2.82
CA VAL A 144 -3.12 5.28 -4.07
C VAL A 144 -3.72 3.91 -3.71
N LEU A 145 -4.82 3.56 -4.37
CA LEU A 145 -5.48 2.27 -4.17
C LEU A 145 -5.43 1.48 -5.47
N CYS A 146 -4.81 0.30 -5.41
CA CYS A 146 -4.70 -0.62 -6.52
C CYS A 146 -5.63 -1.82 -6.29
N HIS A 147 -6.56 -2.08 -7.22
CA HIS A 147 -7.58 -3.13 -7.17
C HIS A 147 -8.18 -3.35 -5.76
N PRO A 148 -8.76 -2.32 -5.15
CA PRO A 148 -9.11 -2.31 -3.74
C PRO A 148 -10.16 -3.37 -3.39
N SER A 149 -9.95 -4.02 -2.22
CA SER A 149 -10.92 -4.88 -1.57
C SER A 149 -11.40 -4.26 -0.27
N PHE A 150 -12.64 -4.53 0.12
CA PHE A 150 -13.28 -4.02 1.36
C PHE A 150 -13.45 -2.50 1.44
N VAL A 151 -13.14 -1.77 0.39
CA VAL A 151 -13.35 -0.32 0.31
C VAL A 151 -14.78 -0.05 -0.17
N THR A 152 -15.51 0.77 0.57
CA THR A 152 -16.87 1.18 0.24
C THR A 152 -16.90 2.62 -0.30
N LYS A 153 -18.05 3.04 -0.82
CA LYS A 153 -18.26 4.41 -1.25
C LYS A 153 -18.13 5.38 -0.06
N GLU A 154 -18.69 5.01 1.07
CA GLU A 154 -18.67 5.79 2.31
C GLU A 154 -17.24 5.95 2.85
N ASP A 155 -16.37 4.96 2.63
CA ASP A 155 -14.95 5.06 2.94
C ASP A 155 -14.28 6.19 2.14
N ILE A 156 -14.57 6.26 0.85
CA ILE A 156 -14.01 7.29 -0.04
C ILE A 156 -14.58 8.67 0.32
N GLU A 157 -15.88 8.77 0.56
CA GLU A 157 -16.54 10.02 0.96
C GLU A 157 -16.07 10.54 2.32
N GLY A 158 -15.65 9.63 3.21
CA GLY A 158 -15.11 9.95 4.53
C GLY A 158 -13.67 10.49 4.53
N ILE A 159 -13.00 10.56 3.38
CA ILE A 159 -11.62 11.06 3.31
C ILE A 159 -11.62 12.58 3.42
N VAL A 160 -11.09 13.10 4.53
CA VAL A 160 -11.11 14.52 4.89
C VAL A 160 -9.81 15.24 4.51
N VAL A 161 -8.88 14.59 3.82
CA VAL A 161 -7.53 15.15 3.60
C VAL A 161 -7.54 16.23 2.52
N PHE A 162 -7.40 17.48 2.92
CA PHE A 162 -7.39 18.67 2.05
C PHE A 162 -6.19 18.76 1.08
N SER A 163 -5.20 17.89 1.21
CA SER A 163 -4.00 17.90 0.37
C SER A 163 -3.58 16.51 -0.15
N ALA A 164 -4.47 15.52 -0.10
CA ALA A 164 -4.15 14.19 -0.61
C ALA A 164 -4.55 14.08 -2.09
N SER A 165 -3.60 13.64 -2.90
CA SER A 165 -3.91 13.11 -4.22
C SER A 165 -4.39 11.67 -4.06
N PHE A 166 -5.57 11.37 -4.55
CA PHE A 166 -6.19 10.06 -4.41
C PHE A 166 -6.34 9.42 -5.79
N VAL A 167 -5.76 8.27 -5.99
CA VAL A 167 -5.89 7.49 -7.23
C VAL A 167 -6.43 6.11 -6.87
N VAL A 168 -7.60 5.79 -7.39
CA VAL A 168 -8.15 4.43 -7.32
C VAL A 168 -8.02 3.81 -8.70
N THR A 169 -7.27 2.73 -8.80
CA THR A 169 -7.19 1.94 -10.02
C THR A 169 -7.88 0.60 -9.80
N THR A 170 -8.99 0.38 -10.50
CA THR A 170 -9.69 -0.91 -10.51
C THR A 170 -9.67 -1.44 -11.93
N ILE A 171 -9.24 -2.68 -12.12
CA ILE A 171 -9.39 -3.41 -13.39
C ILE A 171 -10.49 -4.44 -13.15
N ASN A 172 -11.62 -4.32 -13.86
CA ASN A 172 -12.66 -5.33 -13.82
C ASN A 172 -12.38 -6.46 -14.83
N SER A 173 -13.18 -7.53 -14.77
CA SER A 173 -13.11 -8.69 -15.66
C SER A 173 -13.32 -8.37 -17.14
N TYR A 174 -13.74 -7.17 -17.49
CA TYR A 174 -13.97 -6.69 -18.86
C TYR A 174 -12.88 -5.73 -19.35
N GLY A 175 -11.82 -5.51 -18.55
CA GLY A 175 -10.71 -4.62 -18.92
C GLY A 175 -11.00 -3.13 -18.77
N ASP A 176 -12.17 -2.75 -18.27
CA ASP A 176 -12.49 -1.36 -17.99
C ASP A 176 -11.72 -0.86 -16.77
N GLN A 177 -11.02 0.24 -16.94
CA GLN A 177 -10.35 0.93 -15.86
C GLN A 177 -11.28 2.02 -15.31
N TYR A 178 -11.69 1.90 -14.05
CA TYR A 178 -12.34 2.98 -13.34
C TYR A 178 -11.30 3.76 -12.54
N ILE A 179 -11.04 4.98 -12.99
CA ILE A 179 -10.19 5.93 -12.26
C ILE A 179 -11.11 6.93 -11.58
N PHE A 180 -11.24 6.81 -10.26
CA PHE A 180 -11.88 7.84 -9.47
C PHE A 180 -10.82 8.83 -9.01
N LEU A 181 -10.78 10.00 -9.65
CA LEU A 181 -9.91 11.09 -9.26
C LEU A 181 -10.68 12.03 -8.33
N HIS A 182 -10.36 12.02 -7.05
CA HIS A 182 -10.65 13.12 -6.17
C HIS A 182 -9.37 13.93 -5.99
N ALA A 183 -9.10 14.84 -6.93
CA ALA A 183 -7.98 15.75 -6.84
C ALA A 183 -8.45 17.17 -7.02
N TRP A 184 -8.30 17.96 -5.99
CA TRP A 184 -8.24 19.40 -6.12
C TRP A 184 -6.75 19.84 -6.06
N TYR A 185 -6.24 20.33 -7.18
CA TYR A 185 -5.10 21.22 -7.35
C TYR A 185 -3.67 20.75 -7.63
N TYR A 186 -3.27 19.47 -7.67
CA TYR A 186 -1.85 19.12 -7.97
C TYR A 186 -1.62 18.01 -9.02
N LEU A 187 -2.60 17.66 -9.83
CA LEU A 187 -2.49 16.54 -10.80
C LEU A 187 -1.81 16.90 -12.14
N SER A 188 -1.45 18.15 -12.40
CA SER A 188 -0.80 18.51 -13.66
C SER A 188 0.67 18.09 -13.80
N LEU A 189 1.34 17.71 -12.73
CA LEU A 189 2.76 17.36 -12.75
C LEU A 189 3.06 15.86 -12.71
N LEU A 190 2.14 15.01 -12.26
CA LEU A 190 2.36 13.56 -12.21
C LEU A 190 1.85 12.81 -13.44
N TRP A 191 0.93 13.38 -14.21
CA TRP A 191 0.37 12.74 -15.40
C TRP A 191 1.36 12.69 -16.58
N MET A 192 2.38 13.56 -16.60
CA MET A 192 3.41 13.55 -17.65
C MET A 192 4.47 12.46 -17.49
N SER A 193 4.55 11.75 -16.37
CA SER A 193 5.61 10.77 -16.09
C SER A 193 5.20 9.30 -16.26
N PHE A 194 3.93 9.01 -16.56
CA PHE A 194 3.42 7.63 -16.70
C PHE A 194 2.96 7.27 -18.12
N SER A 195 3.23 8.12 -19.10
CA SER A 195 3.02 7.78 -20.50
C SER A 195 4.37 7.42 -21.13
N ILE A 196 4.86 6.20 -20.90
CA ILE A 196 5.74 5.39 -21.79
C ILE A 196 5.64 3.94 -21.32
#